data_fe31e01c5ae831c31f8687820accbe88
#
_entry.id   fe31e01c5ae831c31f8687820accbe88
#
_cell.length_a   1.000
_cell.length_b   1.000
_cell.length_c   1.000
_cell.angle_alpha   90.00
_cell.angle_beta   90.00
_cell.angle_gamma   90.00
#
_symmetry.space_group_name_H-M   'P 1'
#
loop_
_entity.id
_entity.type
_entity.pdbx_description
1 polymer ?
#
loop_
_entity_poly.entity_id
_entity_poly.type
_entity_poly.pdbx_seq_one_letter_code
_entity_poly.pdbx_strand_id
1 'polypeptide(L)'
;MAAANYVHTQGSQGTYSHRPIVWGTRGMVGGGTQLTAQTGMRILWQGGNAVDAAVASALAAGVMEPTAHYTLGGEVAFLFYDRSSKVVRSVVGQGWAPQRATIDHYMEKWGEIPSGVLSTTVPGVISALLAMLSEYGTMSFSQAAESALNFAGKGFPSYQLFVRAIGTADRMANLRKHPESARIFLPNDRAPELGSMFVQKDLARTLSLMVQAEEQALGQGASREAGIQAARDVYYMGDVARRMVKALQDLGGLYDYEDFAEYESPMEGPISVTYRGYQVFTNRSWTQGISLLQTLNILEGFDLGALGHNSPNAMHLQIEALKLAFADRERYVGDPNFVDVPFDGLLSKEYAALRRTLLDSDKARASYPPGDPRKMLAVDPSYVAPTRAEEAMAVGGDGDGTTYLATVDSAGNMVSATPSSFGALAQGMVLGDTGILMNCRGCYFWLDEEKSQFIATPEASQDHAMHLHNLERWRTLYDTWNAWW
;
A
#
# COMPACT_ATOMS: atom_id res chain seq x y z
N MET A 1 11.49 7.06 31.56
CA MET A 1 10.28 6.45 31.02
C MET A 1 9.11 7.24 31.57
N ALA A 2 8.60 8.20 30.82
CA ALA A 2 7.34 8.83 31.15
C ALA A 2 6.26 7.96 30.48
N ALA A 3 5.56 7.19 31.31
CA ALA A 3 4.32 6.58 30.87
C ALA A 3 3.40 7.74 30.42
N ALA A 4 2.96 7.73 29.16
CA ALA A 4 1.92 8.60 28.74
C ALA A 4 0.71 8.30 29.64
N ASN A 5 0.44 9.21 30.56
CA ASN A 5 -0.77 9.17 31.34
C ASN A 5 -1.94 9.44 30.40
N TYR A 6 -2.50 8.39 29.83
CA TYR A 6 -3.86 8.43 29.33
C TYR A 6 -4.75 8.57 30.57
N VAL A 7 -4.90 9.81 31.00
CA VAL A 7 -5.90 10.18 31.98
C VAL A 7 -7.26 10.02 31.29
N HIS A 8 -7.92 8.90 31.53
CA HIS A 8 -9.38 8.90 31.48
C HIS A 8 -9.84 9.91 32.53
N THR A 9 -10.02 11.15 32.14
CA THR A 9 -10.76 12.09 32.93
C THR A 9 -12.17 11.56 33.03
N GLN A 10 -12.51 10.97 34.17
CA GLN A 10 -13.89 10.82 34.62
C GLN A 10 -14.44 12.22 34.86
N GLY A 11 -14.82 12.88 33.80
CA GLY A 11 -15.49 14.16 33.80
C GLY A 11 -16.68 14.07 32.88
N SER A 12 -17.85 14.00 33.48
CA SER A 12 -19.15 14.36 32.91
C SER A 12 -19.45 13.95 31.48
N GLN A 13 -20.20 12.90 31.28
CA GLN A 13 -20.81 12.47 30.00
C GLN A 13 -19.80 12.15 28.88
N GLY A 14 -18.78 11.36 29.20
CA GLY A 14 -17.85 10.84 28.23
C GLY A 14 -18.55 9.90 27.25
N THR A 15 -18.39 10.14 25.98
CA THR A 15 -18.67 9.16 24.93
C THR A 15 -17.82 7.93 25.21
N TYR A 16 -18.42 6.88 25.74
CA TYR A 16 -17.75 5.60 25.89
C TYR A 16 -17.42 5.06 24.50
N SER A 17 -16.16 4.74 24.27
CA SER A 17 -15.80 3.92 23.10
C SER A 17 -16.52 2.58 23.25
N HIS A 18 -17.24 2.15 22.21
CA HIS A 18 -17.86 0.82 22.18
C HIS A 18 -16.81 -0.32 22.06
N ARG A 19 -15.54 0.03 21.91
CA ARG A 19 -14.44 -0.93 21.83
C ARG A 19 -13.66 -0.92 23.15
N PRO A 20 -13.46 -2.07 23.79
CA PRO A 20 -12.64 -2.14 24.99
C PRO A 20 -11.17 -1.83 24.65
N ILE A 21 -10.44 -1.28 25.61
CA ILE A 21 -8.98 -1.19 25.51
C ILE A 21 -8.43 -2.62 25.56
N VAL A 22 -7.62 -2.96 24.57
CA VAL A 22 -6.97 -4.26 24.48
C VAL A 22 -5.51 -4.12 24.93
N TRP A 23 -5.08 -4.99 25.83
CA TRP A 23 -3.74 -5.02 26.39
C TRP A 23 -3.00 -6.28 25.95
N GLY A 24 -1.72 -6.15 25.57
CA GLY A 24 -0.85 -7.27 25.25
C GLY A 24 0.39 -7.28 26.14
N THR A 25 0.84 -8.49 26.52
CA THR A 25 2.04 -8.70 27.34
C THR A 25 3.25 -9.22 26.54
N ARG A 26 3.01 -9.73 25.33
CA ARG A 26 4.04 -10.26 24.41
C ARG A 26 4.13 -9.50 23.10
N GLY A 27 3.34 -8.46 22.97
CA GLY A 27 3.19 -7.67 21.77
C GLY A 27 1.73 -7.51 21.38
N MET A 28 1.50 -6.82 20.30
CA MET A 28 0.17 -6.55 19.76
C MET A 28 0.20 -6.59 18.24
N VAL A 29 -0.91 -7.00 17.65
CA VAL A 29 -1.16 -6.93 16.22
C VAL A 29 -2.51 -6.27 16.00
N GLY A 30 -2.54 -5.26 15.15
CA GLY A 30 -3.76 -4.57 14.73
C GLY A 30 -3.84 -4.50 13.20
N GLY A 31 -5.05 -4.47 12.69
CA GLY A 31 -5.31 -4.28 11.26
C GLY A 31 -5.93 -5.49 10.59
N GLY A 32 -6.42 -5.27 9.38
CA GLY A 32 -7.07 -6.27 8.57
C GLY A 32 -8.34 -6.87 9.19
N THR A 33 -8.60 -8.12 8.83
CA THR A 33 -9.64 -8.92 9.47
C THR A 33 -9.15 -9.49 10.82
N GLN A 34 -10.09 -10.01 11.62
CA GLN A 34 -9.75 -10.68 12.87
C GLN A 34 -8.76 -11.85 12.65
N LEU A 35 -8.92 -12.62 11.58
CA LEU A 35 -8.03 -13.75 11.26
C LEU A 35 -6.63 -13.28 10.87
N THR A 36 -6.53 -12.12 10.21
CA THR A 36 -5.27 -11.47 9.89
C THR A 36 -4.52 -11.08 11.17
N ALA A 37 -5.18 -10.41 12.10
CA ALA A 37 -4.58 -10.04 13.37
C ALA A 37 -4.21 -11.27 14.23
N GLN A 38 -5.05 -12.30 14.25
CA GLN A 38 -4.76 -13.57 14.93
C GLN A 38 -3.53 -14.28 14.35
N THR A 39 -3.33 -14.20 13.03
CA THR A 39 -2.14 -14.76 12.38
C THR A 39 -0.86 -14.13 12.94
N GLY A 40 -0.78 -12.80 12.98
CA GLY A 40 0.39 -12.12 13.54
C GLY A 40 0.57 -12.40 15.04
N MET A 41 -0.51 -12.43 15.82
CA MET A 41 -0.43 -12.80 17.25
C MET A 41 0.10 -14.21 17.46
N ARG A 42 -0.29 -15.17 16.61
CA ARG A 42 0.25 -16.54 16.66
C ARG A 42 1.76 -16.54 16.46
N ILE A 43 2.26 -15.78 15.52
CA ILE A 43 3.71 -15.63 15.27
C ILE A 43 4.44 -15.06 16.49
N LEU A 44 3.90 -14.00 17.10
CA LEU A 44 4.48 -13.44 18.33
C LEU A 44 4.48 -14.45 19.49
N TRP A 45 3.46 -15.27 19.63
CA TRP A 45 3.40 -16.32 20.66
C TRP A 45 4.38 -17.46 20.39
N GLN A 46 4.73 -17.73 19.15
CA GLN A 46 5.74 -18.71 18.74
C GLN A 46 7.18 -18.19 18.87
N GLY A 47 7.36 -16.94 19.28
CA GLY A 47 8.68 -16.32 19.50
C GLY A 47 9.21 -15.52 18.31
N GLY A 48 8.42 -15.33 17.25
CA GLY A 48 8.75 -14.42 16.17
C GLY A 48 8.73 -12.95 16.62
N ASN A 49 9.43 -12.09 15.89
CA ASN A 49 9.47 -10.65 16.15
C ASN A 49 8.35 -9.88 15.40
N ALA A 50 8.36 -8.56 15.51
CA ALA A 50 7.36 -7.69 14.87
C ALA A 50 7.34 -7.83 13.34
N VAL A 51 8.50 -8.05 12.70
CA VAL A 51 8.59 -8.23 11.24
C VAL A 51 8.00 -9.58 10.83
N ASP A 52 8.35 -10.67 11.55
CA ASP A 52 7.77 -11.99 11.29
C ASP A 52 6.23 -11.95 11.36
N ALA A 53 5.71 -11.28 12.41
CA ALA A 53 4.26 -11.14 12.61
C ALA A 53 3.60 -10.31 11.51
N ALA A 54 4.25 -9.22 11.07
CA ALA A 54 3.73 -8.38 9.99
C ALA A 54 3.72 -9.11 8.64
N VAL A 55 4.80 -9.82 8.31
CA VAL A 55 4.90 -10.61 7.07
C VAL A 55 3.84 -11.70 7.04
N ALA A 56 3.69 -12.47 8.13
CA ALA A 56 2.68 -13.51 8.21
C ALA A 56 1.25 -12.94 8.10
N SER A 57 0.97 -11.81 8.77
CA SER A 57 -0.31 -11.10 8.68
C SER A 57 -0.57 -10.62 7.26
N ALA A 58 0.43 -10.03 6.59
CA ALA A 58 0.31 -9.55 5.22
C ALA A 58 0.05 -10.69 4.23
N LEU A 59 0.77 -11.82 4.35
CA LEU A 59 0.52 -13.00 3.53
C LEU A 59 -0.90 -13.53 3.72
N ALA A 60 -1.37 -13.63 4.97
CA ALA A 60 -2.73 -14.07 5.28
C ALA A 60 -3.80 -13.09 4.75
N ALA A 61 -3.59 -11.79 4.92
CA ALA A 61 -4.48 -10.76 4.37
C ALA A 61 -4.55 -10.82 2.84
N GLY A 62 -3.42 -11.05 2.15
CA GLY A 62 -3.38 -11.21 0.69
C GLY A 62 -4.22 -12.38 0.17
N VAL A 63 -4.48 -13.38 1.01
CA VAL A 63 -5.41 -14.48 0.73
C VAL A 63 -6.85 -14.09 1.02
N MET A 64 -7.10 -13.37 2.13
CA MET A 64 -8.45 -13.21 2.67
C MET A 64 -9.11 -11.86 2.37
N GLU A 65 -8.34 -10.83 1.98
CA GLU A 65 -8.83 -9.44 1.93
C GLU A 65 -8.83 -8.80 0.53
N PRO A 66 -9.22 -9.54 -0.55
CA PRO A 66 -9.27 -8.94 -1.89
C PRO A 66 -10.29 -7.80 -1.98
N THR A 67 -11.29 -7.78 -1.08
CA THR A 67 -12.29 -6.71 -0.95
C THR A 67 -11.78 -5.46 -0.25
N ALA A 68 -10.65 -5.56 0.45
CA ALA A 68 -9.91 -4.42 0.96
C ALA A 68 -8.83 -3.95 -0.03
N HIS A 69 -8.98 -4.30 -1.31
CA HIS A 69 -8.02 -4.04 -2.39
C HIS A 69 -6.61 -4.52 -2.06
N TYR A 70 -6.49 -5.69 -1.44
CA TYR A 70 -5.20 -6.30 -1.19
C TYR A 70 -5.17 -7.78 -1.58
N THR A 71 -4.17 -8.13 -2.38
CA THR A 71 -3.89 -9.48 -2.85
C THR A 71 -2.37 -9.69 -2.96
N LEU A 72 -1.92 -10.93 -3.15
CA LEU A 72 -0.50 -11.19 -3.38
C LEU A 72 0.01 -10.75 -4.76
N GLY A 73 -0.88 -10.26 -5.62
CA GLY A 73 -0.56 -9.59 -6.89
C GLY A 73 -0.42 -8.07 -6.79
N GLY A 74 -0.27 -7.53 -5.59
CA GLY A 74 -0.23 -6.09 -5.31
C GLY A 74 1.11 -5.56 -4.82
N GLU A 75 1.02 -4.53 -3.98
CA GLU A 75 2.14 -3.77 -3.42
C GLU A 75 2.01 -3.62 -1.91
N VAL A 76 3.07 -3.11 -1.25
CA VAL A 76 3.07 -2.76 0.17
C VAL A 76 3.97 -1.55 0.47
N ALA A 77 3.44 -0.56 1.17
CA ALA A 77 4.25 0.42 1.88
C ALA A 77 4.55 -0.16 3.26
N PHE A 78 5.83 -0.29 3.63
CA PHE A 78 6.27 -0.97 4.83
C PHE A 78 7.33 -0.15 5.57
N LEU A 79 7.08 0.13 6.84
CA LEU A 79 8.02 0.77 7.75
C LEU A 79 8.30 -0.15 8.93
N PHE A 80 9.55 -0.24 9.34
CA PHE A 80 10.00 -1.01 10.48
C PHE A 80 10.83 -0.14 11.41
N TYR A 81 10.43 -0.03 12.68
CA TYR A 81 11.23 0.58 13.74
C TYR A 81 11.98 -0.50 14.50
N ASP A 82 13.30 -0.48 14.39
CA ASP A 82 14.19 -1.31 15.21
C ASP A 82 14.45 -0.61 16.55
N ARG A 83 13.96 -1.20 17.61
CA ARG A 83 14.11 -0.67 18.97
C ARG A 83 15.55 -0.64 19.46
N SER A 84 16.37 -1.57 18.99
CA SER A 84 17.76 -1.71 19.42
C SER A 84 18.64 -0.59 18.87
N SER A 85 18.54 -0.32 17.57
CA SER A 85 19.25 0.75 16.88
C SER A 85 18.52 2.10 16.94
N LYS A 86 17.24 2.10 17.29
CA LYS A 86 16.32 3.27 17.24
C LYS A 86 16.20 3.87 15.84
N VAL A 87 16.33 3.05 14.80
CA VAL A 87 16.26 3.46 13.41
C VAL A 87 14.97 2.97 12.80
N VAL A 88 14.32 3.81 12.00
CA VAL A 88 13.22 3.42 11.13
C VAL A 88 13.78 3.01 9.77
N ARG A 89 13.32 1.89 9.26
CA ARG A 89 13.66 1.31 7.95
C ARG A 89 12.42 1.28 7.08
N SER A 90 12.65 1.27 5.79
CA SER A 90 11.61 1.19 4.76
C SER A 90 12.05 0.24 3.66
N VAL A 91 11.09 -0.38 2.98
CA VAL A 91 11.32 -1.16 1.78
C VAL A 91 10.39 -0.67 0.68
N VAL A 92 10.89 -0.61 -0.53
CA VAL A 92 10.08 -0.28 -1.70
C VAL A 92 9.29 -1.53 -2.10
N GLY A 93 8.00 -1.51 -1.84
CA GLY A 93 7.12 -2.63 -2.16
C GLY A 93 6.16 -2.34 -3.32
N GLN A 94 6.43 -1.28 -4.09
CA GLN A 94 5.71 -0.96 -5.31
C GLN A 94 6.40 -1.60 -6.51
N GLY A 95 5.63 -2.30 -7.34
CA GLY A 95 6.13 -2.83 -8.59
C GLY A 95 6.22 -1.78 -9.70
N TRP A 96 7.14 -1.97 -10.60
CA TRP A 96 7.31 -1.13 -11.78
C TRP A 96 6.33 -1.45 -12.92
N ALA A 97 6.17 -0.53 -13.85
CA ALA A 97 5.49 -0.77 -15.11
C ALA A 97 6.33 -1.73 -15.99
N PRO A 98 5.71 -2.57 -16.83
CA PRO A 98 6.47 -3.38 -17.76
C PRO A 98 7.25 -2.50 -18.75
N GLN A 99 8.43 -2.92 -19.19
CA GLN A 99 9.32 -2.13 -20.06
C GLN A 99 8.66 -1.66 -21.35
N ARG A 100 7.72 -2.44 -21.89
CA ARG A 100 7.00 -2.09 -23.12
C ARG A 100 5.85 -1.11 -22.92
N ALA A 101 5.56 -0.73 -21.66
CA ALA A 101 4.52 0.25 -21.30
C ALA A 101 5.11 1.67 -21.41
N THR A 102 5.23 2.21 -22.61
CA THR A 102 5.78 3.54 -22.87
C THR A 102 4.69 4.55 -23.20
N ILE A 103 4.96 5.85 -23.01
CA ILE A 103 4.05 6.93 -23.38
C ILE A 103 3.66 6.80 -24.85
N ASP A 104 4.65 6.66 -25.75
CA ASP A 104 4.39 6.54 -27.18
C ASP A 104 3.48 5.37 -27.50
N HIS A 105 3.72 4.20 -26.89
CA HIS A 105 2.90 3.02 -27.12
C HIS A 105 1.42 3.25 -26.75
N TYR A 106 1.15 3.90 -25.61
CA TYR A 106 -0.23 4.20 -25.20
C TYR A 106 -0.85 5.30 -26.05
N MET A 107 -0.09 6.38 -26.33
CA MET A 107 -0.58 7.50 -27.11
C MET A 107 -0.92 7.12 -28.54
N GLU A 108 -0.08 6.32 -29.20
CA GLU A 108 -0.31 5.86 -30.60
C GLU A 108 -1.54 4.97 -30.71
N LYS A 109 -1.79 4.12 -29.69
CA LYS A 109 -2.84 3.09 -29.80
C LYS A 109 -4.18 3.52 -29.20
N TRP A 110 -4.16 4.24 -28.08
CA TRP A 110 -5.37 4.53 -27.31
C TRP A 110 -5.54 6.01 -26.92
N GLY A 111 -4.46 6.79 -26.85
CA GLY A 111 -4.47 8.15 -26.32
C GLY A 111 -4.64 8.22 -24.78
N GLU A 112 -4.71 7.07 -24.11
CA GLU A 112 -4.88 6.93 -22.65
C GLU A 112 -4.30 5.59 -22.18
N ILE A 113 -4.19 5.38 -20.87
CA ILE A 113 -3.91 4.05 -20.29
C ILE A 113 -5.24 3.32 -20.10
N PRO A 114 -5.55 2.30 -20.92
CA PRO A 114 -6.82 1.56 -20.78
C PRO A 114 -6.85 0.80 -19.44
N SER A 115 -8.02 0.75 -18.83
CA SER A 115 -8.23 -0.09 -17.64
C SER A 115 -8.05 -1.57 -17.98
N GLY A 116 -7.72 -2.38 -16.97
CA GLY A 116 -7.48 -3.81 -17.15
C GLY A 116 -5.99 -4.15 -17.20
N VAL A 117 -5.60 -5.13 -18.02
CA VAL A 117 -4.21 -5.64 -18.07
C VAL A 117 -3.17 -4.58 -18.43
N LEU A 118 -3.57 -3.56 -19.20
CA LEU A 118 -2.70 -2.47 -19.61
C LEU A 118 -2.41 -1.45 -18.50
N SER A 119 -3.16 -1.49 -17.40
CA SER A 119 -2.92 -0.65 -16.21
C SER A 119 -2.34 -1.42 -15.04
N THR A 120 -1.76 -2.59 -15.26
CA THR A 120 -1.12 -3.39 -14.21
C THR A 120 0.35 -3.03 -14.05
N THR A 121 0.90 -3.30 -12.86
CA THR A 121 2.35 -3.23 -12.57
C THR A 121 2.84 -4.56 -12.04
N VAL A 122 4.15 -4.84 -12.13
CA VAL A 122 4.74 -6.06 -11.52
C VAL A 122 4.33 -6.13 -10.05
N PRO A 123 3.87 -7.27 -9.53
CA PRO A 123 3.55 -7.39 -8.11
C PRO A 123 4.78 -7.18 -7.23
N GLY A 124 4.78 -6.15 -6.39
CA GLY A 124 5.94 -5.83 -5.53
C GLY A 124 5.87 -6.44 -4.13
N VAL A 125 4.66 -6.81 -3.69
CA VAL A 125 4.40 -7.18 -2.30
C VAL A 125 5.23 -8.38 -1.82
N ILE A 126 5.32 -9.45 -2.60
CA ILE A 126 6.05 -10.66 -2.20
C ILE A 126 7.55 -10.37 -2.03
N SER A 127 8.15 -9.65 -2.98
CA SER A 127 9.57 -9.27 -2.90
C SER A 127 9.85 -8.42 -1.64
N ALA A 128 9.03 -7.41 -1.37
CA ALA A 128 9.19 -6.55 -0.20
C ALA A 128 9.01 -7.30 1.12
N LEU A 129 7.99 -8.15 1.22
CA LEU A 129 7.77 -8.95 2.44
C LEU A 129 8.92 -9.92 2.69
N LEU A 130 9.43 -10.59 1.66
CA LEU A 130 10.54 -11.52 1.80
C LEU A 130 11.87 -10.81 2.05
N ALA A 131 12.09 -9.63 1.48
CA ALA A 131 13.25 -8.80 1.79
C ALA A 131 13.25 -8.39 3.28
N MET A 132 12.11 -7.92 3.81
CA MET A 132 11.98 -7.59 5.23
C MET A 132 12.13 -8.81 6.14
N LEU A 133 11.55 -9.95 5.77
CA LEU A 133 11.70 -11.21 6.51
C LEU A 133 13.14 -11.65 6.55
N SER A 134 13.84 -11.60 5.41
CA SER A 134 15.25 -11.99 5.29
C SER A 134 16.15 -11.13 6.15
N GLU A 135 16.00 -9.81 6.10
CA GLU A 135 16.91 -8.86 6.74
C GLU A 135 16.63 -8.68 8.25
N TYR A 136 15.35 -8.64 8.65
CA TYR A 136 14.94 -8.26 10.01
C TYR A 136 14.08 -9.30 10.72
N GLY A 137 13.57 -10.31 10.02
CA GLY A 137 12.83 -11.42 10.61
C GLY A 137 13.75 -12.45 11.24
N THR A 138 13.16 -13.36 12.01
CA THR A 138 13.84 -14.49 12.66
C THR A 138 13.30 -15.85 12.21
N MET A 139 12.12 -15.86 11.59
CA MET A 139 11.45 -17.06 11.11
C MET A 139 11.77 -17.38 9.65
N SER A 140 11.51 -18.60 9.22
CA SER A 140 11.54 -19.01 7.82
C SER A 140 10.30 -18.51 7.08
N PHE A 141 10.35 -18.51 5.75
CA PHE A 141 9.15 -18.23 4.94
C PHE A 141 8.05 -19.26 5.20
N SER A 142 8.39 -20.55 5.32
CA SER A 142 7.44 -21.63 5.63
C SER A 142 6.65 -21.36 6.91
N GLN A 143 7.34 -20.90 7.97
CA GLN A 143 6.70 -20.53 9.24
C GLN A 143 5.78 -19.31 9.08
N ALA A 144 6.22 -18.27 8.38
CA ALA A 144 5.44 -17.07 8.15
C ALA A 144 4.23 -17.34 7.24
N ALA A 145 4.38 -18.17 6.22
CA ALA A 145 3.34 -18.48 5.23
C ALA A 145 2.30 -19.52 5.70
N GLU A 146 2.53 -20.23 6.81
CA GLU A 146 1.68 -21.34 7.25
C GLU A 146 0.20 -21.00 7.33
N SER A 147 -0.16 -19.86 7.93
CA SER A 147 -1.57 -19.42 8.02
C SER A 147 -2.16 -19.07 6.64
N ALA A 148 -1.40 -18.36 5.81
CA ALA A 148 -1.83 -18.00 4.45
C ALA A 148 -2.09 -19.27 3.62
N LEU A 149 -1.17 -20.24 3.69
CA LEU A 149 -1.31 -21.54 3.01
C LEU A 149 -2.54 -22.32 3.51
N ASN A 150 -2.77 -22.34 4.82
CA ASN A 150 -3.95 -22.98 5.40
C ASN A 150 -5.25 -22.30 4.96
N PHE A 151 -5.33 -20.95 4.97
CA PHE A 151 -6.50 -20.21 4.52
C PHE A 151 -6.76 -20.37 3.02
N ALA A 152 -5.72 -20.41 2.21
CA ALA A 152 -5.88 -20.66 0.78
C ALA A 152 -6.33 -22.10 0.50
N GLY A 153 -5.70 -23.10 1.15
CA GLY A 153 -5.90 -24.52 0.85
C GLY A 153 -7.11 -25.17 1.53
N LYS A 154 -7.38 -24.80 2.80
CA LYS A 154 -8.52 -25.33 3.58
C LYS A 154 -9.69 -24.35 3.63
N GLY A 155 -9.46 -23.10 3.24
CA GLY A 155 -10.44 -22.04 3.20
C GLY A 155 -10.52 -21.20 4.47
N PHE A 156 -11.23 -20.08 4.35
CA PHE A 156 -11.62 -19.20 5.45
C PHE A 156 -13.12 -18.92 5.38
N PRO A 157 -13.79 -18.58 6.48
CA PRO A 157 -15.21 -18.25 6.46
C PRO A 157 -15.47 -16.96 5.67
N SER A 158 -16.34 -17.02 4.67
CA SER A 158 -16.76 -15.85 3.89
C SER A 158 -17.45 -14.84 4.80
N TYR A 159 -16.81 -13.70 5.05
CA TYR A 159 -17.34 -12.65 5.92
C TYR A 159 -18.24 -11.67 5.17
N GLN A 160 -19.03 -10.89 5.88
CA GLN A 160 -20.10 -10.07 5.30
C GLN A 160 -19.61 -9.10 4.22
N LEU A 161 -18.47 -8.38 4.44
CA LEU A 161 -17.94 -7.45 3.45
C LEU A 161 -17.51 -8.20 2.17
N PHE A 162 -16.87 -9.37 2.32
CA PHE A 162 -16.43 -10.22 1.22
C PHE A 162 -17.63 -10.64 0.34
N VAL A 163 -18.68 -11.17 0.96
CA VAL A 163 -19.89 -11.61 0.25
C VAL A 163 -20.57 -10.43 -0.46
N ARG A 164 -20.71 -9.29 0.22
CA ARG A 164 -21.32 -8.09 -0.37
C ARG A 164 -20.53 -7.56 -1.55
N ALA A 165 -19.21 -7.43 -1.41
CA ALA A 165 -18.38 -6.87 -2.46
C ALA A 165 -18.35 -7.77 -3.72
N ILE A 166 -18.26 -9.09 -3.56
CA ILE A 166 -18.32 -10.02 -4.71
C ILE A 166 -19.73 -10.07 -5.32
N GLY A 167 -20.76 -9.98 -4.49
CA GLY A 167 -22.16 -10.16 -4.91
C GLY A 167 -22.79 -8.99 -5.65
N THR A 168 -22.08 -7.88 -5.90
CA THR A 168 -22.61 -6.79 -6.74
C THR A 168 -22.70 -7.23 -8.20
N ALA A 169 -23.72 -6.75 -8.93
CA ALA A 169 -23.94 -7.13 -10.33
C ALA A 169 -22.72 -6.84 -11.20
N ASP A 170 -22.13 -5.66 -11.05
CA ASP A 170 -20.97 -5.22 -11.83
C ASP A 170 -19.73 -6.06 -11.53
N ARG A 171 -19.49 -6.37 -10.24
CA ARG A 171 -18.36 -7.22 -9.83
C ARG A 171 -18.48 -8.62 -10.40
N MET A 172 -19.66 -9.24 -10.27
CA MET A 172 -19.92 -10.55 -10.85
C MET A 172 -19.77 -10.54 -12.37
N ALA A 173 -20.24 -9.49 -13.05
CA ALA A 173 -20.06 -9.33 -14.49
C ALA A 173 -18.59 -9.22 -14.89
N ASN A 174 -17.78 -8.47 -14.15
CA ASN A 174 -16.34 -8.35 -14.39
C ASN A 174 -15.60 -9.68 -14.12
N LEU A 175 -15.89 -10.36 -13.03
CA LEU A 175 -15.30 -11.66 -12.72
C LEU A 175 -15.59 -12.70 -13.81
N ARG A 176 -16.80 -12.66 -14.41
CA ARG A 176 -17.18 -13.57 -15.52
C ARG A 176 -16.42 -13.32 -16.82
N LYS A 177 -15.81 -12.14 -17.00
CA LYS A 177 -14.97 -11.88 -18.18
C LYS A 177 -13.68 -12.72 -18.18
N HIS A 178 -13.28 -13.19 -16.99
CA HIS A 178 -12.05 -13.96 -16.77
C HIS A 178 -12.42 -15.35 -16.23
N PRO A 179 -12.30 -16.43 -17.04
CA PRO A 179 -12.74 -17.77 -16.65
C PRO A 179 -12.15 -18.27 -15.32
N GLU A 180 -10.87 -17.98 -15.07
CA GLU A 180 -10.20 -18.40 -13.82
C GLU A 180 -10.76 -17.65 -12.61
N SER A 181 -11.06 -16.38 -12.76
CA SER A 181 -11.66 -15.57 -11.71
C SER A 181 -13.09 -16.00 -11.40
N ALA A 182 -13.88 -16.27 -12.44
CA ALA A 182 -15.23 -16.80 -12.27
C ALA A 182 -15.21 -18.15 -11.53
N ARG A 183 -14.29 -19.05 -11.92
CA ARG A 183 -14.12 -20.35 -11.29
C ARG A 183 -13.79 -20.25 -9.78
N ILE A 184 -12.96 -19.27 -9.41
CA ILE A 184 -12.50 -19.09 -8.01
C ILE A 184 -13.53 -18.29 -7.20
N PHE A 185 -13.96 -17.12 -7.69
CA PHE A 185 -14.76 -16.17 -6.91
C PHE A 185 -16.26 -16.38 -7.05
N LEU A 186 -16.73 -17.08 -8.09
CA LEU A 186 -18.14 -17.37 -8.34
C LEU A 186 -18.40 -18.88 -8.43
N PRO A 187 -18.13 -19.66 -7.37
CA PRO A 187 -18.41 -21.10 -7.40
C PRO A 187 -19.90 -21.33 -7.70
N ASN A 188 -20.18 -22.21 -8.68
CA ASN A 188 -21.53 -22.46 -9.22
C ASN A 188 -22.22 -21.20 -9.80
N ASP A 189 -21.42 -20.28 -10.36
CA ASP A 189 -21.85 -18.99 -10.93
C ASP A 189 -22.58 -18.06 -9.94
N ARG A 190 -22.26 -18.14 -8.66
CA ARG A 190 -22.85 -17.36 -7.57
C ARG A 190 -21.76 -16.79 -6.66
N ALA A 191 -22.06 -15.64 -6.05
CA ALA A 191 -21.24 -15.13 -4.94
C ALA A 191 -21.21 -16.15 -3.78
N PRO A 192 -20.10 -16.21 -3.02
CA PRO A 192 -20.03 -17.08 -1.84
C PRO A 192 -21.13 -16.74 -0.82
N GLU A 193 -21.62 -17.74 -0.10
CA GLU A 193 -22.59 -17.54 0.97
C GLU A 193 -21.89 -17.11 2.27
N LEU A 194 -22.55 -16.27 3.07
CA LEU A 194 -22.03 -15.83 4.35
C LEU A 194 -21.70 -17.05 5.26
N GLY A 195 -20.48 -17.08 5.78
CA GLY A 195 -19.99 -18.19 6.64
C GLY A 195 -19.57 -19.44 5.89
N SER A 196 -19.79 -19.54 4.56
CA SER A 196 -19.26 -20.66 3.78
C SER A 196 -17.74 -20.62 3.72
N MET A 197 -17.11 -21.77 3.60
CA MET A 197 -15.65 -21.87 3.46
C MET A 197 -15.23 -21.50 2.04
N PHE A 198 -14.46 -20.43 1.90
CA PHE A 198 -13.92 -19.99 0.61
C PHE A 198 -12.49 -20.51 0.44
N VAL A 199 -12.28 -21.30 -0.61
CA VAL A 199 -11.02 -22.02 -0.87
C VAL A 199 -10.41 -21.53 -2.18
N GLN A 200 -9.08 -21.29 -2.18
CA GLN A 200 -8.30 -20.83 -3.33
C GLN A 200 -7.17 -21.82 -3.64
N LYS A 201 -7.52 -22.96 -4.24
CA LYS A 201 -6.58 -24.06 -4.46
C LYS A 201 -5.35 -23.70 -5.28
N ASP A 202 -5.51 -22.83 -6.27
CA ASP A 202 -4.42 -22.40 -7.14
C ASP A 202 -3.44 -21.52 -6.37
N LEU A 203 -3.94 -20.58 -5.57
CA LEU A 203 -3.12 -19.75 -4.70
C LEU A 203 -2.39 -20.61 -3.63
N ALA A 204 -3.08 -21.60 -3.08
CA ALA A 204 -2.45 -22.57 -2.18
C ALA A 204 -1.31 -23.34 -2.85
N ARG A 205 -1.49 -23.73 -4.12
CA ARG A 205 -0.43 -24.40 -4.90
C ARG A 205 0.76 -23.46 -5.10
N THR A 206 0.55 -22.19 -5.48
CA THR A 206 1.62 -21.20 -5.63
C THR A 206 2.40 -21.01 -4.33
N LEU A 207 1.72 -20.81 -3.20
CA LEU A 207 2.37 -20.70 -1.88
C LEU A 207 3.11 -22.00 -1.49
N SER A 208 2.54 -23.16 -1.82
CA SER A 208 3.20 -24.46 -1.55
C SER A 208 4.49 -24.63 -2.35
N LEU A 209 4.53 -24.18 -3.61
CA LEU A 209 5.75 -24.24 -4.43
C LEU A 209 6.85 -23.35 -3.83
N MET A 210 6.50 -22.17 -3.32
CA MET A 210 7.45 -21.28 -2.64
C MET A 210 7.99 -21.90 -1.35
N VAL A 211 7.12 -22.49 -0.53
CA VAL A 211 7.53 -23.21 0.70
C VAL A 211 8.44 -24.39 0.37
N GLN A 212 8.09 -25.20 -0.62
CA GLN A 212 8.89 -26.35 -1.03
C GLN A 212 10.30 -25.95 -1.52
N ALA A 213 10.42 -24.82 -2.23
CA ALA A 213 11.71 -24.33 -2.68
C ALA A 213 12.60 -23.89 -1.50
N GLU A 214 12.03 -23.20 -0.50
CA GLU A 214 12.76 -22.89 0.74
C GLU A 214 13.20 -24.17 1.47
N GLU A 215 12.27 -25.10 1.69
CA GLU A 215 12.54 -26.36 2.40
C GLU A 215 13.62 -27.19 1.69
N GLN A 216 13.59 -27.21 0.36
CA GLN A 216 14.61 -27.88 -0.45
C GLN A 216 15.99 -27.22 -0.29
N ALA A 217 16.07 -25.90 -0.33
CA ALA A 217 17.32 -25.16 -0.15
C ALA A 217 17.89 -25.39 1.26
N LEU A 218 17.06 -25.28 2.29
CA LEU A 218 17.46 -25.55 3.68
C LEU A 218 17.89 -27.01 3.88
N GLY A 219 17.19 -27.97 3.27
CA GLY A 219 17.56 -29.39 3.28
C GLY A 219 18.91 -29.69 2.60
N GLN A 220 19.37 -28.83 1.71
CA GLN A 220 20.68 -28.86 1.08
C GLN A 220 21.77 -28.10 1.86
N GLY A 221 21.41 -27.55 3.03
CA GLY A 221 22.34 -26.84 3.91
C GLY A 221 22.48 -25.33 3.60
N ALA A 222 21.57 -24.74 2.84
CA ALA A 222 21.52 -23.30 2.63
C ALA A 222 21.20 -22.55 3.93
N SER A 223 21.60 -21.26 4.02
CA SER A 223 21.19 -20.40 5.12
C SER A 223 19.68 -20.07 5.06
N ARG A 224 19.13 -19.55 6.16
CA ARG A 224 17.73 -19.06 6.22
C ARG A 224 17.46 -18.05 5.10
N GLU A 225 18.35 -17.07 4.92
CA GLU A 225 18.23 -16.01 3.90
C GLU A 225 18.22 -16.60 2.49
N ALA A 226 19.10 -17.57 2.21
CA ALA A 226 19.14 -18.27 0.93
C ALA A 226 17.88 -19.14 0.71
N GLY A 227 17.31 -19.70 1.76
CA GLY A 227 16.01 -20.39 1.71
C GLY A 227 14.87 -19.42 1.35
N ILE A 228 14.82 -18.25 2.00
CA ILE A 228 13.83 -17.20 1.70
C ILE A 228 13.99 -16.70 0.25
N GLN A 229 15.25 -16.55 -0.21
CA GLN A 229 15.54 -16.17 -1.61
C GLN A 229 15.02 -17.25 -2.58
N ALA A 230 15.21 -18.53 -2.29
CA ALA A 230 14.69 -19.61 -3.11
C ALA A 230 13.15 -19.58 -3.23
N ALA A 231 12.46 -19.25 -2.14
CA ALA A 231 11.01 -19.03 -2.19
C ALA A 231 10.63 -17.84 -3.08
N ARG A 232 11.36 -16.74 -3.00
CA ARG A 232 11.17 -15.55 -3.87
C ARG A 232 11.37 -15.89 -5.34
N ASP A 233 12.41 -16.65 -5.66
CA ASP A 233 12.77 -17.01 -7.04
C ASP A 233 11.67 -17.83 -7.71
N VAL A 234 10.93 -18.67 -6.99
CA VAL A 234 9.74 -19.36 -7.52
C VAL A 234 8.72 -18.35 -8.06
N TYR A 235 8.49 -17.26 -7.35
CA TYR A 235 7.48 -16.26 -7.71
C TYR A 235 7.93 -15.35 -8.86
N TYR A 236 9.20 -14.92 -8.89
CA TYR A 236 9.69 -13.90 -9.83
C TYR A 236 10.52 -14.47 -10.99
N MET A 237 11.20 -15.62 -10.82
CA MET A 237 12.11 -16.19 -11.80
C MET A 237 11.71 -17.62 -12.21
N GLY A 238 10.90 -18.29 -11.40
CA GLY A 238 10.51 -19.68 -11.59
C GLY A 238 9.32 -19.89 -12.54
N ASP A 239 8.69 -21.05 -12.39
CA ASP A 239 7.55 -21.46 -13.20
C ASP A 239 6.30 -20.58 -12.92
N VAL A 240 6.14 -20.07 -11.69
CA VAL A 240 5.05 -19.15 -11.35
C VAL A 240 5.15 -17.87 -12.15
N ALA A 241 6.35 -17.25 -12.24
CA ALA A 241 6.58 -16.06 -13.07
C ALA A 241 6.23 -16.31 -14.53
N ARG A 242 6.71 -17.41 -15.12
CA ARG A 242 6.43 -17.74 -16.53
C ARG A 242 4.94 -17.89 -16.80
N ARG A 243 4.20 -18.51 -15.88
CA ARG A 243 2.74 -18.65 -15.98
C ARG A 243 2.02 -17.33 -15.82
N MET A 244 2.47 -16.47 -14.91
CA MET A 244 1.90 -15.11 -14.75
C MET A 244 2.14 -14.26 -16.00
N VAL A 245 3.37 -14.22 -16.51
CA VAL A 245 3.71 -13.47 -17.73
C VAL A 245 2.91 -13.97 -18.92
N LYS A 246 2.83 -15.31 -19.11
CA LYS A 246 2.02 -15.87 -20.20
C LYS A 246 0.55 -15.44 -20.08
N ALA A 247 -0.04 -15.50 -18.89
CA ALA A 247 -1.43 -15.10 -18.69
C ALA A 247 -1.64 -13.60 -18.97
N LEU A 248 -0.68 -12.75 -18.56
CA LEU A 248 -0.71 -11.31 -18.86
C LEU A 248 -0.62 -11.05 -20.36
N GLN A 249 0.27 -11.76 -21.08
CA GLN A 249 0.40 -11.66 -22.54
C GLN A 249 -0.86 -12.18 -23.27
N ASP A 250 -1.44 -13.28 -22.82
CA ASP A 250 -2.69 -13.83 -23.37
C ASP A 250 -3.87 -12.84 -23.21
N LEU A 251 -3.84 -11.99 -22.19
CA LEU A 251 -4.79 -10.89 -21.98
C LEU A 251 -4.45 -9.61 -22.76
N GLY A 252 -3.33 -9.58 -23.50
CA GLY A 252 -2.85 -8.42 -24.24
C GLY A 252 -1.97 -7.46 -23.44
N GLY A 253 -1.43 -7.89 -22.29
CA GLY A 253 -0.50 -7.11 -21.47
C GLY A 253 0.87 -6.96 -22.12
N LEU A 254 1.62 -5.95 -21.66
CA LEU A 254 2.89 -5.53 -22.24
C LEU A 254 4.13 -6.15 -21.57
N TYR A 255 3.94 -7.26 -20.87
CA TYR A 255 4.98 -7.90 -20.07
C TYR A 255 5.89 -8.81 -20.91
N ASP A 256 7.16 -8.77 -20.57
CA ASP A 256 8.15 -9.78 -20.89
C ASP A 256 8.60 -10.49 -19.59
N TYR A 257 9.29 -11.62 -19.72
CA TYR A 257 9.72 -12.40 -18.54
C TYR A 257 10.69 -11.61 -17.65
N GLU A 258 11.52 -10.79 -18.25
CA GLU A 258 12.53 -9.95 -17.61
C GLU A 258 11.90 -8.94 -16.66
N ASP A 259 10.71 -8.43 -16.96
CA ASP A 259 9.98 -7.50 -16.06
C ASP A 259 9.76 -8.09 -14.67
N PHE A 260 9.58 -9.40 -14.59
CA PHE A 260 9.46 -10.13 -13.33
C PHE A 260 10.80 -10.57 -12.78
N ALA A 261 11.67 -11.14 -13.65
CA ALA A 261 12.92 -11.77 -13.24
C ALA A 261 13.92 -10.77 -12.65
N GLU A 262 13.93 -9.54 -13.15
CA GLU A 262 14.82 -8.46 -12.71
C GLU A 262 14.22 -7.63 -11.55
N TYR A 263 12.95 -7.82 -11.22
CA TYR A 263 12.29 -7.02 -10.18
C TYR A 263 12.87 -7.33 -8.81
N GLU A 264 13.26 -6.28 -8.09
CA GLU A 264 13.70 -6.33 -6.69
C GLU A 264 13.04 -5.21 -5.88
N SER A 265 12.94 -5.42 -4.58
CA SER A 265 12.42 -4.44 -3.61
C SER A 265 13.59 -3.88 -2.79
N PRO A 266 14.17 -2.74 -3.16
CA PRO A 266 15.28 -2.17 -2.44
C PRO A 266 14.87 -1.67 -1.05
N MET A 267 15.80 -1.81 -0.08
CA MET A 267 15.70 -1.13 1.20
C MET A 267 16.06 0.34 1.02
N GLU A 268 15.34 1.21 1.73
CA GLU A 268 15.59 2.65 1.69
C GLU A 268 15.42 3.31 3.07
N GLY A 269 15.92 4.53 3.23
CA GLY A 269 15.63 5.35 4.39
C GLY A 269 14.26 6.06 4.23
N PRO A 270 13.40 6.05 5.25
CA PRO A 270 12.16 6.81 5.24
C PRO A 270 12.43 8.32 5.26
N ILE A 271 11.44 9.10 4.84
CA ILE A 271 11.43 10.56 5.08
C ILE A 271 10.66 10.87 6.36
N SER A 272 10.97 12.02 7.01
CA SER A 272 10.31 12.37 8.26
C SER A 272 10.27 13.88 8.51
N VAL A 273 9.36 14.28 9.39
CA VAL A 273 9.31 15.62 9.98
C VAL A 273 9.10 15.53 11.49
N THR A 274 9.46 16.57 12.22
CA THR A 274 9.04 16.72 13.60
C THR A 274 7.71 17.46 13.65
N TYR A 275 6.74 16.91 14.36
CA TYR A 275 5.43 17.54 14.58
C TYR A 275 5.13 17.56 16.09
N ARG A 276 5.04 18.73 16.69
CA ARG A 276 4.74 18.92 18.12
C ARG A 276 5.60 18.05 19.06
N GLY A 277 6.88 17.88 18.72
CA GLY A 277 7.84 17.09 19.51
C GLY A 277 7.88 15.60 19.15
N TYR A 278 7.01 15.13 18.27
CA TYR A 278 7.04 13.75 17.74
C TYR A 278 7.72 13.73 16.37
N GLN A 279 8.56 12.74 16.12
CA GLN A 279 9.10 12.47 14.80
C GLN A 279 8.14 11.54 14.05
N VAL A 280 7.63 12.01 12.90
CA VAL A 280 6.68 11.29 12.07
C VAL A 280 7.40 10.84 10.81
N PHE A 281 7.33 9.54 10.51
CA PHE A 281 8.01 8.90 9.39
C PHE A 281 7.03 8.41 8.34
N THR A 282 7.46 8.39 7.09
CA THR A 282 6.76 7.74 5.99
C THR A 282 7.74 7.22 4.93
N ASN A 283 7.27 6.32 4.06
CA ASN A 283 8.04 5.94 2.87
C ASN A 283 8.32 7.16 1.99
N ARG A 284 9.30 7.04 1.09
CA ARG A 284 9.67 8.13 0.18
C ARG A 284 8.54 8.43 -0.84
N SER A 285 8.88 9.25 -1.83
CA SER A 285 7.92 9.87 -2.76
C SER A 285 7.29 8.91 -3.78
N TRP A 286 7.65 7.64 -3.78
CA TRP A 286 6.87 6.59 -4.46
C TRP A 286 5.55 6.28 -3.73
N THR A 287 5.34 6.87 -2.54
CA THR A 287 4.05 6.90 -1.82
C THR A 287 3.57 8.33 -1.64
N GLN A 288 2.33 8.48 -1.16
CA GLN A 288 1.77 9.80 -0.83
C GLN A 288 2.13 10.32 0.56
N GLY A 289 2.94 9.60 1.32
CA GLY A 289 3.27 9.95 2.70
C GLY A 289 3.85 11.35 2.87
N ILE A 290 4.57 11.85 1.88
CA ILE A 290 5.10 13.22 1.88
C ILE A 290 3.98 14.28 2.06
N SER A 291 2.80 14.04 1.50
CA SER A 291 1.64 14.96 1.65
C SER A 291 1.15 15.02 3.09
N LEU A 292 1.20 13.90 3.82
CA LEU A 292 0.93 13.88 5.26
C LEU A 292 1.95 14.76 6.01
N LEU A 293 3.24 14.58 5.72
CA LEU A 293 4.31 15.33 6.41
C LEU A 293 4.21 16.83 6.14
N GLN A 294 3.92 17.24 4.90
CA GLN A 294 3.66 18.65 4.56
C GLN A 294 2.42 19.19 5.28
N THR A 295 1.32 18.41 5.29
CA THR A 295 0.09 18.79 5.99
C THR A 295 0.35 19.02 7.48
N LEU A 296 1.09 18.12 8.14
CA LEU A 296 1.48 18.27 9.55
C LEU A 296 2.31 19.54 9.78
N ASN A 297 3.30 19.83 8.93
CA ASN A 297 4.10 21.04 9.01
C ASN A 297 3.26 22.32 8.86
N ILE A 298 2.27 22.32 7.96
CA ILE A 298 1.35 23.44 7.80
C ILE A 298 0.49 23.60 9.05
N LEU A 299 -0.10 22.51 9.55
CA LEU A 299 -1.00 22.51 10.70
C LEU A 299 -0.30 22.83 12.03
N GLU A 300 1.01 22.62 12.14
CA GLU A 300 1.76 22.93 13.36
C GLU A 300 1.69 24.41 13.78
N GLY A 301 1.41 25.29 12.83
CA GLY A 301 1.21 26.72 13.10
C GLY A 301 -0.14 27.12 13.68
N PHE A 302 -1.05 26.17 13.89
CA PHE A 302 -2.38 26.45 14.46
C PHE A 302 -2.54 25.73 15.80
N ASP A 303 -3.27 26.35 16.73
CA ASP A 303 -3.70 25.66 17.96
C ASP A 303 -4.99 24.87 17.70
N LEU A 304 -4.81 23.67 17.11
CA LEU A 304 -5.94 22.79 16.82
C LEU A 304 -6.68 22.33 18.10
N GLY A 305 -5.97 22.24 19.22
CA GLY A 305 -6.57 21.87 20.51
C GLY A 305 -7.62 22.89 20.99
N ALA A 306 -7.31 24.17 20.82
CA ALA A 306 -8.26 25.24 21.19
C ALA A 306 -9.51 25.28 20.30
N LEU A 307 -9.45 24.72 19.08
CA LEU A 307 -10.58 24.67 18.16
C LEU A 307 -11.59 23.57 18.53
N GLY A 308 -11.19 22.59 19.32
CA GLY A 308 -12.02 21.45 19.71
C GLY A 308 -11.98 20.30 18.69
N HIS A 309 -12.08 19.07 19.21
CA HIS A 309 -12.04 17.85 18.41
C HIS A 309 -13.19 17.80 17.40
N ASN A 310 -12.87 17.57 16.13
CA ASN A 310 -13.81 17.49 15.00
C ASN A 310 -14.76 18.70 14.89
N SER A 311 -14.37 19.86 15.41
CA SER A 311 -15.13 21.09 15.17
C SER A 311 -15.06 21.49 13.69
N PRO A 312 -16.04 22.22 13.14
CA PRO A 312 -16.02 22.72 11.76
C PRO A 312 -14.73 23.48 11.44
N ASN A 313 -14.22 24.29 12.37
CA ASN A 313 -13.02 25.07 12.17
C ASN A 313 -11.76 24.19 12.14
N ALA A 314 -11.67 23.19 13.01
CA ALA A 314 -10.55 22.24 12.99
C ALA A 314 -10.54 21.41 11.69
N MET A 315 -11.71 20.93 11.28
CA MET A 315 -11.84 20.19 10.01
C MET A 315 -11.54 21.07 8.80
N HIS A 316 -11.99 22.31 8.80
CA HIS A 316 -11.70 23.27 7.73
C HIS A 316 -10.19 23.46 7.53
N LEU A 317 -9.45 23.76 8.60
CA LEU A 317 -7.99 23.95 8.52
C LEU A 317 -7.26 22.70 8.05
N GLN A 318 -7.69 21.50 8.49
CA GLN A 318 -7.12 20.24 8.04
C GLN A 318 -7.32 20.02 6.54
N ILE A 319 -8.53 20.27 6.05
CA ILE A 319 -8.89 20.12 4.64
C ILE A 319 -8.08 21.11 3.78
N GLU A 320 -8.01 22.37 4.19
CA GLU A 320 -7.29 23.39 3.42
C GLU A 320 -5.77 23.14 3.42
N ALA A 321 -5.19 22.72 4.55
CA ALA A 321 -3.78 22.31 4.63
C ALA A 321 -3.46 21.13 3.71
N LEU A 322 -4.36 20.15 3.63
CA LEU A 322 -4.20 19.01 2.76
C LEU A 322 -4.31 19.38 1.28
N LYS A 323 -5.20 20.31 0.91
CA LYS A 323 -5.28 20.84 -0.46
C LYS A 323 -3.98 21.52 -0.89
N LEU A 324 -3.33 22.27 0.01
CA LEU A 324 -2.01 22.87 -0.25
C LEU A 324 -0.94 21.80 -0.49
N ALA A 325 -0.90 20.77 0.36
CA ALA A 325 0.04 19.66 0.21
C ALA A 325 -0.21 18.88 -1.09
N PHE A 326 -1.45 18.69 -1.48
CA PHE A 326 -1.81 18.03 -2.75
C PHE A 326 -1.43 18.85 -3.97
N ALA A 327 -1.57 20.18 -3.93
CA ALA A 327 -1.13 21.03 -5.03
C ALA A 327 0.39 20.88 -5.27
N ASP A 328 1.18 20.82 -4.21
CA ASP A 328 2.62 20.59 -4.29
C ASP A 328 2.95 19.16 -4.74
N ARG A 329 2.19 18.17 -4.26
CA ARG A 329 2.33 16.78 -4.69
C ARG A 329 2.18 16.63 -6.20
N GLU A 330 1.10 17.15 -6.78
CA GLU A 330 0.83 17.05 -8.22
C GLU A 330 1.94 17.68 -9.08
N ARG A 331 2.67 18.64 -8.52
CA ARG A 331 3.73 19.33 -9.23
C ARG A 331 5.10 18.68 -9.11
N TYR A 332 5.42 18.08 -7.94
CA TYR A 332 6.79 17.71 -7.59
C TYR A 332 7.01 16.27 -7.17
N VAL A 333 5.95 15.54 -6.80
CA VAL A 333 6.11 14.22 -6.17
C VAL A 333 5.98 13.12 -7.20
N GLY A 334 7.03 12.35 -7.37
CA GLY A 334 7.12 11.19 -8.25
C GLY A 334 8.23 10.27 -7.79
N ASP A 335 8.63 9.32 -8.63
CA ASP A 335 9.74 8.43 -8.35
C ASP A 335 11.06 9.22 -8.41
N PRO A 336 11.85 9.25 -7.32
CA PRO A 336 13.07 10.04 -7.27
C PRO A 336 14.19 9.51 -8.19
N ASN A 337 14.04 8.33 -8.78
CA ASN A 337 14.96 7.83 -9.81
C ASN A 337 14.73 8.52 -11.16
N PHE A 338 13.56 9.10 -11.39
CA PHE A 338 13.17 9.72 -12.66
C PHE A 338 12.92 11.22 -12.55
N VAL A 339 12.54 11.71 -11.35
CA VAL A 339 12.22 13.11 -11.12
C VAL A 339 12.99 13.67 -9.93
N ASP A 340 13.46 14.92 -10.06
CA ASP A 340 14.09 15.65 -8.96
C ASP A 340 13.04 16.15 -7.97
N VAL A 341 12.75 15.36 -6.94
CA VAL A 341 11.80 15.71 -5.87
C VAL A 341 12.49 16.60 -4.85
N PRO A 342 12.06 17.85 -4.64
CA PRO A 342 12.71 18.80 -3.73
C PRO A 342 12.34 18.54 -2.26
N PHE A 343 12.75 17.39 -1.72
CA PHE A 343 12.41 16.93 -0.36
C PHE A 343 12.70 17.98 0.72
N ASP A 344 13.90 18.57 0.68
CA ASP A 344 14.34 19.53 1.70
C ASP A 344 13.43 20.76 1.75
N GLY A 345 13.05 21.29 0.59
CA GLY A 345 12.12 22.40 0.49
C GLY A 345 10.71 22.03 0.92
N LEU A 346 10.15 20.96 0.34
CA LEU A 346 8.78 20.50 0.62
C LEU A 346 8.55 20.18 2.11
N LEU A 347 9.58 19.65 2.80
CA LEU A 347 9.47 19.23 4.20
C LEU A 347 10.00 20.27 5.20
N SER A 348 10.44 21.46 4.72
CA SER A 348 10.91 22.52 5.62
C SER A 348 9.77 23.22 6.35
N LYS A 349 10.05 23.69 7.57
CA LYS A 349 9.11 24.48 8.37
C LYS A 349 8.88 25.87 7.77
N GLU A 350 9.92 26.41 7.16
CA GLU A 350 9.93 27.71 6.51
C GLU A 350 8.97 27.71 5.31
N TYR A 351 9.05 26.70 4.46
CA TYR A 351 8.15 26.55 3.33
C TYR A 351 6.70 26.32 3.79
N ALA A 352 6.49 25.48 4.79
CA ALA A 352 5.17 25.29 5.38
C ALA A 352 4.57 26.57 5.95
N ALA A 353 5.41 27.44 6.57
CA ALA A 353 4.96 28.76 7.03
C ALA A 353 4.52 29.67 5.87
N LEU A 354 5.25 29.66 4.75
CA LEU A 354 4.86 30.40 3.55
C LEU A 354 3.54 29.89 2.97
N ARG A 355 3.40 28.56 2.83
CA ARG A 355 2.15 27.94 2.31
C ARG A 355 0.95 28.27 3.21
N ARG A 356 1.17 28.29 4.52
CA ARG A 356 0.14 28.64 5.52
C ARG A 356 -0.44 30.03 5.33
N THR A 357 0.30 31.00 4.79
CA THR A 357 -0.21 32.34 4.53
C THR A 357 -1.34 32.39 3.53
N LEU A 358 -1.53 31.34 2.74
CA LEU A 358 -2.62 31.23 1.76
C LEU A 358 -3.93 30.74 2.37
N LEU A 359 -3.89 30.18 3.59
CA LEU A 359 -5.07 29.69 4.28
C LEU A 359 -5.94 30.85 4.78
N ASP A 360 -7.22 30.76 4.49
CA ASP A 360 -8.25 31.63 5.05
C ASP A 360 -9.03 30.81 6.08
N SER A 361 -9.09 31.28 7.34
CA SER A 361 -9.77 30.55 8.42
C SER A 361 -11.27 30.44 8.24
N ASP A 362 -11.86 31.30 7.39
CA ASP A 362 -13.31 31.48 7.28
C ASP A 362 -13.87 31.04 5.92
N LYS A 363 -12.98 30.86 4.92
CA LYS A 363 -13.39 30.56 3.55
C LYS A 363 -12.63 29.38 2.96
N ALA A 364 -13.37 28.35 2.57
CA ALA A 364 -12.83 27.25 1.79
C ALA A 364 -12.51 27.70 0.35
N ARG A 365 -11.38 27.25 -0.17
CA ARG A 365 -11.03 27.40 -1.59
C ARG A 365 -11.31 26.11 -2.35
N ALA A 366 -11.66 26.21 -3.61
CA ALA A 366 -11.82 25.03 -4.47
C ALA A 366 -10.48 24.31 -4.64
N SER A 367 -9.39 25.06 -4.91
CA SER A 367 -8.04 24.55 -5.09
C SER A 367 -7.00 25.61 -4.73
N TYR A 368 -5.75 25.20 -4.64
CA TYR A 368 -4.59 26.07 -4.50
C TYR A 368 -3.61 25.84 -5.64
N PRO A 369 -2.88 26.89 -6.10
CA PRO A 369 -1.72 26.67 -6.94
C PRO A 369 -0.59 26.01 -6.12
N PRO A 370 0.32 25.24 -6.76
CA PRO A 370 1.53 24.77 -6.11
C PRO A 370 2.41 25.95 -5.71
N GLY A 371 3.24 25.78 -4.69
CA GLY A 371 4.32 26.71 -4.38
C GLY A 371 5.59 26.37 -5.15
N ASP A 372 6.66 27.12 -4.91
CA ASP A 372 8.01 26.77 -5.38
C ASP A 372 8.91 26.49 -4.17
N PRO A 373 9.08 25.21 -3.78
CA PRO A 373 9.88 24.85 -2.61
C PRO A 373 11.38 25.07 -2.83
N ARG A 374 11.88 25.14 -4.06
CA ARG A 374 13.29 25.43 -4.38
C ARG A 374 13.63 26.90 -4.19
N LYS A 375 12.69 27.78 -4.54
CA LYS A 375 12.82 29.24 -4.39
C LYS A 375 12.15 29.78 -3.13
N MET A 376 11.56 28.92 -2.32
CA MET A 376 10.84 29.30 -1.09
C MET A 376 9.74 30.33 -1.36
N LEU A 377 8.88 30.03 -2.34
CA LEU A 377 7.74 30.89 -2.71
C LEU A 377 6.43 30.18 -2.35
N ALA A 378 5.50 30.93 -1.75
CA ALA A 378 4.18 30.43 -1.41
C ALA A 378 3.34 30.00 -2.64
N VAL A 379 3.60 30.60 -3.80
CA VAL A 379 2.98 30.27 -5.08
C VAL A 379 4.07 30.20 -6.14
N ASP A 380 4.05 29.16 -6.97
CA ASP A 380 4.91 29.05 -8.15
C ASP A 380 4.44 30.04 -9.23
N PRO A 381 5.24 31.06 -9.57
CA PRO A 381 4.84 32.05 -10.59
C PRO A 381 4.81 31.48 -12.00
N SER A 382 5.40 30.33 -12.25
CA SER A 382 5.38 29.66 -13.56
C SER A 382 4.16 28.74 -13.74
N TYR A 383 3.39 28.49 -12.66
CA TYR A 383 2.23 27.61 -12.73
C TYR A 383 1.10 28.24 -13.55
N VAL A 384 0.72 27.54 -14.60
CA VAL A 384 -0.47 27.84 -15.39
C VAL A 384 -1.53 26.81 -15.00
N ALA A 385 -2.67 27.25 -14.47
CA ALA A 385 -3.76 26.34 -14.15
C ALA A 385 -4.25 25.64 -15.44
N PRO A 386 -4.49 24.32 -15.39
CA PRO A 386 -5.04 23.60 -16.53
C PRO A 386 -6.36 24.24 -16.97
N THR A 387 -6.55 24.43 -18.26
CA THR A 387 -7.74 25.06 -18.87
C THR A 387 -8.97 24.15 -18.82
N ARG A 388 -8.78 22.87 -18.59
CA ARG A 388 -9.80 21.87 -18.29
C ARG A 388 -9.54 21.39 -16.89
N ALA A 389 -10.58 21.33 -16.05
CA ALA A 389 -10.51 20.45 -14.89
C ALA A 389 -10.20 19.08 -15.48
N GLU A 390 -8.95 18.65 -15.39
CA GLU A 390 -8.59 17.26 -15.59
C GLU A 390 -9.45 16.57 -14.55
N GLU A 391 -10.54 15.96 -14.99
CA GLU A 391 -11.35 15.13 -14.15
C GLU A 391 -10.34 14.13 -13.59
N ALA A 392 -10.03 14.29 -12.32
CA ALA A 392 -9.37 13.24 -11.58
C ALA A 392 -10.13 12.00 -11.99
N MET A 393 -9.47 11.06 -12.66
CA MET A 393 -10.17 9.88 -13.14
C MET A 393 -10.92 9.35 -11.95
N ALA A 394 -12.23 9.60 -11.95
CA ALA A 394 -13.13 8.97 -11.04
C ALA A 394 -13.10 7.49 -11.46
N VAL A 395 -12.03 6.81 -11.08
CA VAL A 395 -12.05 5.38 -11.01
C VAL A 395 -13.04 5.10 -9.90
N GLY A 396 -14.31 5.00 -10.31
CA GLY A 396 -15.42 4.74 -9.44
C GLY A 396 -15.15 3.45 -8.68
N GLY A 397 -14.54 3.62 -7.53
CA GLY A 397 -14.47 2.59 -6.54
C GLY A 397 -15.72 2.70 -5.69
N ASP A 398 -16.56 1.71 -5.69
CA ASP A 398 -17.64 1.49 -4.74
C ASP A 398 -17.10 1.40 -3.30
N GLY A 399 -16.55 2.50 -2.74
CA GLY A 399 -16.16 2.57 -1.35
C GLY A 399 -15.18 1.50 -0.85
N ASP A 400 -14.45 0.89 -1.74
CA ASP A 400 -13.49 -0.17 -1.47
C ASP A 400 -12.27 0.41 -0.74
N GLY A 401 -11.87 -0.20 0.35
CA GLY A 401 -10.80 0.27 1.21
C GLY A 401 -9.40 -0.21 0.83
N THR A 402 -8.43 0.03 1.70
CA THR A 402 -7.13 -0.64 1.80
C THR A 402 -7.10 -1.37 3.12
N THR A 403 -6.24 -2.36 3.25
CA THR A 403 -5.94 -2.91 4.56
C THR A 403 -4.71 -2.21 5.17
N TYR A 404 -4.63 -2.23 6.48
CA TYR A 404 -3.51 -1.70 7.24
C TYR A 404 -3.12 -2.71 8.31
N LEU A 405 -1.83 -2.85 8.54
CA LEU A 405 -1.26 -3.75 9.52
C LEU A 405 -0.30 -2.98 10.43
N ALA A 406 -0.41 -3.20 11.72
CA ALA A 406 0.56 -2.74 12.71
C ALA A 406 0.92 -3.88 13.63
N THR A 407 2.21 -4.04 13.89
CA THR A 407 2.70 -5.04 14.85
C THR A 407 3.69 -4.40 15.82
N VAL A 408 3.69 -4.87 17.04
CA VAL A 408 4.73 -4.56 18.04
C VAL A 408 5.07 -5.83 18.80
N ASP A 409 6.36 -6.10 18.98
CA ASP A 409 6.83 -7.25 19.77
C ASP A 409 7.19 -6.85 21.21
N SER A 410 7.57 -7.84 22.02
CA SER A 410 7.95 -7.63 23.43
C SER A 410 9.26 -6.88 23.60
N ALA A 411 10.13 -6.81 22.58
CA ALA A 411 11.34 -6.02 22.56
C ALA A 411 11.09 -4.54 22.24
N GLY A 412 9.88 -4.21 21.74
CA GLY A 412 9.47 -2.88 21.31
C GLY A 412 9.82 -2.55 19.87
N ASN A 413 10.14 -3.54 19.05
CA ASN A 413 10.17 -3.36 17.60
C ASN A 413 8.76 -3.16 17.08
N MET A 414 8.59 -2.33 16.04
CA MET A 414 7.29 -1.97 15.51
C MET A 414 7.29 -2.03 13.99
N VAL A 415 6.19 -2.50 13.42
CA VAL A 415 5.93 -2.42 11.98
C VAL A 415 4.65 -1.64 11.74
N SER A 416 4.67 -0.82 10.71
CA SER A 416 3.50 -0.18 10.09
C SER A 416 3.52 -0.54 8.60
N ALA A 417 2.50 -1.24 8.14
CA ALA A 417 2.42 -1.70 6.75
C ALA A 417 1.04 -1.43 6.15
N THR A 418 1.04 -0.90 4.93
CA THR A 418 -0.17 -0.60 4.16
C THR A 418 -0.11 -1.37 2.84
N PRO A 419 -0.46 -2.66 2.84
CA PRO A 419 -0.53 -3.43 1.61
C PRO A 419 -1.78 -3.07 0.81
N SER A 420 -1.65 -3.08 -0.51
CA SER A 420 -2.72 -2.72 -1.44
C SER A 420 -2.54 -3.43 -2.79
N SER A 421 -3.56 -3.44 -3.63
CA SER A 421 -3.51 -3.90 -5.01
C SER A 421 -4.61 -3.24 -5.85
N PHE A 422 -4.66 -1.94 -5.78
CA PHE A 422 -5.70 -1.07 -6.33
C PHE A 422 -6.55 -1.73 -7.44
N GLY A 423 -7.86 -1.76 -7.25
CA GLY A 423 -8.80 -2.26 -8.27
C GLY A 423 -8.72 -3.75 -8.60
N ALA A 424 -7.86 -4.55 -7.93
CA ALA A 424 -7.64 -5.95 -8.28
C ALA A 424 -8.94 -6.75 -8.40
N LEU A 425 -9.78 -6.74 -7.37
CA LEU A 425 -11.06 -7.45 -7.41
C LEU A 425 -12.06 -6.78 -8.38
N ALA A 426 -11.97 -5.46 -8.58
CA ALA A 426 -12.83 -4.73 -9.52
C ALA A 426 -12.56 -5.16 -10.96
N GLN A 427 -11.31 -5.30 -11.33
CA GLN A 427 -10.90 -5.82 -12.64
C GLN A 427 -11.03 -7.34 -12.74
N GLY A 428 -10.82 -8.03 -11.62
CA GLY A 428 -11.04 -9.45 -11.50
C GLY A 428 -10.11 -10.32 -12.35
N MET A 429 -8.84 -9.93 -12.51
CA MET A 429 -7.88 -10.66 -13.36
C MET A 429 -7.03 -11.61 -12.52
N VAL A 430 -7.44 -12.87 -12.40
CA VAL A 430 -6.58 -13.94 -11.89
C VAL A 430 -5.69 -14.44 -13.03
N LEU A 431 -4.39 -14.50 -12.78
CA LEU A 431 -3.38 -14.86 -13.77
C LEU A 431 -3.28 -16.38 -13.95
N GLY A 432 -3.98 -16.91 -14.95
CA GLY A 432 -3.98 -18.32 -15.27
C GLY A 432 -4.32 -19.20 -14.05
N ASP A 433 -3.59 -20.28 -13.88
CA ASP A 433 -3.77 -21.22 -12.78
C ASP A 433 -2.89 -20.93 -11.56
N THR A 434 -2.33 -19.71 -11.45
CA THR A 434 -1.50 -19.30 -10.31
C THR A 434 -2.31 -18.89 -9.07
N GLY A 435 -3.58 -18.52 -9.27
CA GLY A 435 -4.42 -17.96 -8.21
C GLY A 435 -4.06 -16.52 -7.83
N ILE A 436 -3.10 -15.90 -8.49
CA ILE A 436 -2.70 -14.51 -8.24
C ILE A 436 -3.68 -13.57 -8.91
N LEU A 437 -4.41 -12.81 -8.10
CA LEU A 437 -5.30 -11.73 -8.54
C LEU A 437 -4.49 -10.45 -8.70
N MET A 438 -4.43 -9.91 -9.92
CA MET A 438 -3.50 -8.85 -10.32
C MET A 438 -3.98 -7.46 -9.92
N ASN A 439 -3.05 -6.56 -9.60
CA ASN A 439 -3.30 -5.14 -9.35
C ASN A 439 -3.64 -4.38 -10.65
N CYS A 440 -4.05 -3.11 -10.49
CA CYS A 440 -4.27 -2.15 -11.59
C CYS A 440 -3.60 -0.80 -11.29
N ARG A 441 -2.46 -0.82 -10.63
CA ARG A 441 -1.81 0.39 -10.11
C ARG A 441 -1.36 1.36 -11.20
N GLY A 442 -1.01 0.87 -12.38
CA GLY A 442 -0.58 1.68 -13.53
C GLY A 442 -1.61 2.67 -14.05
N CYS A 443 -2.88 2.58 -13.63
CA CYS A 443 -3.89 3.59 -13.98
C CYS A 443 -3.61 5.00 -13.44
N TYR A 444 -2.63 5.14 -12.55
CA TYR A 444 -2.23 6.43 -11.99
C TYR A 444 -1.04 7.07 -12.70
N PHE A 445 -0.43 6.42 -13.66
CA PHE A 445 0.60 7.03 -14.47
C PHE A 445 0.01 8.09 -15.41
N TRP A 446 0.76 9.15 -15.64
CA TRP A 446 0.48 10.14 -16.66
C TRP A 446 1.19 9.79 -17.97
N LEU A 447 0.56 10.10 -19.09
CA LEU A 447 1.16 10.03 -20.44
C LEU A 447 1.69 11.40 -20.87
N ASP A 448 2.27 12.15 -19.93
CA ASP A 448 2.78 13.50 -20.10
C ASP A 448 4.06 13.64 -19.27
N GLU A 449 5.20 13.76 -19.92
CA GLU A 449 6.53 13.87 -19.30
C GLU A 449 6.71 15.15 -18.45
N GLU A 450 5.87 16.16 -18.63
CA GLU A 450 5.88 17.36 -17.79
C GLU A 450 5.26 17.11 -16.40
N LYS A 451 4.55 16.01 -16.23
CA LYS A 451 4.00 15.58 -14.95
C LYS A 451 5.03 14.78 -14.18
N SER A 452 5.16 15.04 -12.89
CA SER A 452 6.10 14.30 -12.03
C SER A 452 5.81 12.80 -11.89
N GLN A 453 4.67 12.34 -12.37
CA GLN A 453 4.16 10.98 -12.25
C GLN A 453 3.96 10.33 -13.63
N PHE A 454 4.75 10.71 -14.59
CA PHE A 454 4.70 10.11 -15.93
C PHE A 454 5.22 8.67 -15.92
N ILE A 455 4.81 7.90 -16.92
CA ILE A 455 5.38 6.59 -17.18
C ILE A 455 6.74 6.81 -17.88
N ALA A 456 7.84 6.37 -17.25
CA ALA A 456 9.16 6.57 -17.81
C ALA A 456 9.40 5.68 -19.04
N THR A 457 10.18 6.19 -20.00
CA THR A 457 10.60 5.40 -21.16
C THR A 457 11.81 4.54 -20.80
N PRO A 458 11.98 3.36 -21.42
CA PRO A 458 13.15 2.49 -21.22
C PRO A 458 14.49 3.19 -21.51
N GLU A 459 14.51 4.21 -22.36
CA GLU A 459 15.68 5.00 -22.71
C GLU A 459 16.13 5.96 -21.58
N ALA A 460 15.23 6.30 -20.65
CA ALA A 460 15.50 7.25 -19.58
C ALA A 460 16.34 6.68 -18.44
N SER A 461 16.37 5.35 -18.25
CA SER A 461 17.20 4.72 -17.22
C SER A 461 17.29 3.20 -17.39
N GLN A 462 18.28 2.61 -16.71
CA GLN A 462 18.34 1.16 -16.46
C GLN A 462 17.39 0.73 -15.34
N ASP A 463 16.78 1.70 -14.64
CA ASP A 463 15.85 1.49 -13.54
C ASP A 463 14.43 1.85 -13.99
N HIS A 464 13.47 0.99 -13.69
CA HIS A 464 12.06 1.14 -14.11
C HIS A 464 11.31 2.14 -13.24
N ALA A 465 10.41 2.92 -13.86
CA ALA A 465 9.60 3.89 -13.13
C ALA A 465 8.66 3.22 -12.13
N MET A 466 8.70 3.71 -10.90
CA MET A 466 7.76 3.34 -9.84
C MET A 466 6.95 4.56 -9.44
N HIS A 467 5.63 4.48 -9.56
CA HIS A 467 4.76 5.58 -9.15
C HIS A 467 3.56 5.08 -8.36
N LEU A 468 3.28 5.74 -7.26
CA LEU A 468 2.12 5.49 -6.44
C LEU A 468 1.32 6.74 -6.19
N HIS A 469 0.08 6.71 -6.62
CA HIS A 469 -0.90 7.69 -6.19
C HIS A 469 -2.19 7.02 -5.76
N ASN A 470 -2.67 7.38 -4.61
CA ASN A 470 -3.95 6.92 -4.11
C ASN A 470 -4.75 8.13 -3.62
N LEU A 471 -5.64 8.63 -4.47
CA LEU A 471 -6.52 9.76 -4.15
C LEU A 471 -7.64 9.40 -3.17
N GLU A 472 -7.92 8.13 -2.98
CA GLU A 472 -9.16 7.69 -2.33
C GLU A 472 -9.15 7.63 -0.80
N ARG A 473 -8.10 8.16 -0.08
CA ARG A 473 -7.99 7.77 1.32
C ARG A 473 -7.90 8.84 2.38
N TRP A 474 -8.89 9.65 2.39
CA TRP A 474 -9.30 10.36 3.60
C TRP A 474 -9.62 9.40 4.76
N ARG A 475 -10.17 8.23 4.48
CA ARG A 475 -10.59 7.26 5.49
C ARG A 475 -9.40 6.56 6.16
N THR A 476 -8.36 6.20 5.44
CA THR A 476 -7.16 5.54 6.02
C THR A 476 -6.29 6.53 6.78
N LEU A 477 -6.13 7.76 6.29
CA LEU A 477 -5.51 8.85 7.06
C LEU A 477 -6.32 9.18 8.31
N TYR A 478 -7.64 9.16 8.23
CA TYR A 478 -8.55 9.39 9.35
C TYR A 478 -8.51 8.22 10.35
N ASP A 479 -8.45 6.99 9.89
CA ASP A 479 -8.37 5.81 10.76
C ASP A 479 -6.98 5.64 11.38
N THR A 480 -5.89 5.95 10.65
CA THR A 480 -4.53 6.03 11.22
C THR A 480 -4.41 7.21 12.18
N TRP A 481 -5.03 8.34 11.86
CA TRP A 481 -5.04 9.52 12.71
C TRP A 481 -5.84 9.31 14.01
N ASN A 482 -6.97 8.61 13.93
CA ASN A 482 -7.75 8.23 15.11
C ASN A 482 -7.12 7.10 15.94
N ALA A 483 -6.20 6.33 15.40
CA ALA A 483 -5.44 5.33 16.16
C ALA A 483 -4.33 5.96 17.03
N TRP A 484 -3.96 7.21 16.77
CA TRP A 484 -2.92 7.96 17.49
C TRP A 484 -3.45 9.07 18.38
N TRP A 485 -4.77 9.30 18.44
CA TRP A 485 -5.48 10.20 19.34
C TRP A 485 -6.52 9.39 20.14
#